data_d35b68833f991ee1227748d70a5ec108
#
_entry.id   d35b68833f991ee1227748d70a5ec108
#
_cell.length_a   1.000
_cell.length_b   1.000
_cell.length_c   1.000
_cell.angle_alpha   90.00
_cell.angle_beta   90.00
_cell.angle_gamma   90.00
#
_symmetry.space_group_name_H-M   'P 1'
#
loop_
_entity.id
_entity.type
_entity.pdbx_description
1 polymer ?
#
loop_
_entity_poly.entity_id
_entity_poly.type
_entity_poly.pdbx_seq_one_letter_code
_entity_poly.pdbx_strand_id
1 'polypeptide(L)'
;MGPAIASQNKIIELVLAGANGFRLNMSHGSHEVHLENIKIIRGAEKKLGIFLPIVADLQGPKIRVADLKDQVIDLKTGEQFAIADRQKVKKAGMKIPNNFIPVEYPEIASDVKKGDILLFDDGLMKVTVTSVKAPFVNVMVMNGGILKSRKGINLPNVKVSQPSMSEKDKKDVKFAVEQGVDYVALSFVRKPEDVLHIKKHIAKLGGKQWVIAKIEKPEAVSNIEDIVKVSDVIMVARGDLGVEIPAAEVPTVQKNIITVCNRYAKPVITATQMLESMINNPRPTRAEASDVANAVLDGTDVVMLSAETSVGTYPLETVSYMRTICSEAESHCKQDDMRIRRSTMGLPRKEHNTDLIATAAATIAENPDIAGISTLSLSGETALLISNRRPNTPIIAMTEFAEIARRTGLFWGVTGVLIDKAGGTDFTVEHMKQFLKKEQFFKTGESVVITIGRPLVARSRTNMLTIEQIP
;
A
#
# COMPACT_ATOMS: atom_id res chain seq x y z
N MET A 1 12.41 -2.62 0.22
CA MET A 1 13.88 -2.36 0.22
C MET A 1 14.49 -2.94 1.48
N GLY A 2 15.66 -3.55 1.34
CA GLY A 2 16.41 -4.15 2.46
C GLY A 2 17.77 -4.67 1.98
N PRO A 3 18.56 -5.25 2.89
CA PRO A 3 19.96 -5.60 2.60
C PRO A 3 20.15 -6.57 1.42
N ALA A 4 19.18 -7.45 1.16
CA ALA A 4 19.28 -8.42 0.05
C ALA A 4 19.28 -7.79 -1.36
N ILE A 5 18.72 -6.54 -1.48
CA ILE A 5 18.52 -5.87 -2.76
C ILE A 5 19.06 -4.44 -2.81
N ALA A 6 19.91 -4.05 -1.84
CA ALA A 6 20.42 -2.69 -1.69
C ALA A 6 21.55 -2.35 -2.71
N SER A 7 21.35 -2.62 -3.99
CA SER A 7 22.25 -2.19 -5.06
C SER A 7 21.50 -1.89 -6.36
N GLN A 8 22.03 -0.96 -7.17
CA GLN A 8 21.38 -0.55 -8.41
C GLN A 8 21.20 -1.71 -9.39
N ASN A 9 22.17 -2.61 -9.50
CA ASN A 9 22.07 -3.78 -10.38
C ASN A 9 20.96 -4.72 -9.92
N LYS A 10 20.84 -4.97 -8.61
CA LYS A 10 19.74 -5.78 -8.07
C LYS A 10 18.37 -5.17 -8.31
N ILE A 11 18.24 -3.85 -8.18
CA ILE A 11 16.98 -3.16 -8.52
C ILE A 11 16.65 -3.33 -10.00
N ILE A 12 17.64 -3.20 -10.90
CA ILE A 12 17.43 -3.43 -12.33
C ILE A 12 17.00 -4.86 -12.61
N GLU A 13 17.66 -5.86 -12.01
CA GLU A 13 17.28 -7.27 -12.14
C GLU A 13 15.84 -7.52 -11.69
N LEU A 14 15.44 -6.96 -10.53
CA LEU A 14 14.07 -7.09 -10.00
C LEU A 14 13.04 -6.43 -10.89
N VAL A 15 13.33 -5.26 -11.46
CA VAL A 15 12.44 -4.57 -12.40
C VAL A 15 12.26 -5.39 -13.67
N LEU A 16 13.34 -5.95 -14.22
CA LEU A 16 13.26 -6.84 -15.39
C LEU A 16 12.51 -8.14 -15.08
N ALA A 17 12.57 -8.62 -13.82
CA ALA A 17 11.77 -9.76 -13.35
C ALA A 17 10.28 -9.42 -13.17
N GLY A 18 9.90 -8.13 -13.06
CA GLY A 18 8.52 -7.68 -12.99
C GLY A 18 8.16 -6.76 -11.82
N ALA A 19 9.13 -6.30 -11.04
CA ALA A 19 8.84 -5.32 -9.98
C ALA A 19 8.54 -3.94 -10.58
N ASN A 20 7.41 -3.33 -10.16
CA ASN A 20 6.94 -2.04 -10.69
C ASN A 20 7.13 -0.88 -9.70
N GLY A 21 7.48 -1.14 -8.44
CA GLY A 21 7.66 -0.11 -7.42
C GLY A 21 8.35 -0.62 -6.17
N PHE A 22 8.77 0.28 -5.29
CA PHE A 22 9.59 -0.05 -4.14
C PHE A 22 9.06 0.61 -2.85
N ARG A 23 9.09 -0.15 -1.76
CA ARG A 23 8.68 0.29 -0.43
C ARG A 23 9.89 0.47 0.48
N LEU A 24 9.94 1.61 1.16
CA LEU A 24 10.87 1.92 2.26
C LEU A 24 10.11 1.73 3.58
N ASN A 25 10.50 0.75 4.39
CA ASN A 25 9.89 0.54 5.70
C ASN A 25 10.56 1.45 6.73
N MET A 26 9.89 2.55 7.10
CA MET A 26 10.42 3.53 8.05
C MET A 26 10.49 3.02 9.50
N SER A 27 10.00 1.80 9.77
CA SER A 27 10.18 1.15 11.09
C SER A 27 11.62 0.69 11.32
N HIS A 28 12.42 0.56 10.28
CA HIS A 28 13.79 0.04 10.31
C HIS A 28 14.73 0.94 9.50
N GLY A 29 16.00 1.00 9.91
CA GLY A 29 16.99 1.83 9.25
C GLY A 29 16.92 3.31 9.68
N SER A 30 17.90 4.08 9.24
CA SER A 30 17.97 5.54 9.44
C SER A 30 17.59 6.28 8.15
N HIS A 31 17.36 7.60 8.24
CA HIS A 31 17.10 8.44 7.08
C HIS A 31 18.24 8.39 6.05
N GLU A 32 19.50 8.23 6.48
CA GLU A 32 20.66 8.10 5.59
C GLU A 32 20.58 6.82 4.75
N VAL A 33 20.22 5.69 5.37
CA VAL A 33 20.02 4.42 4.68
C VAL A 33 18.87 4.51 3.67
N HIS A 34 17.76 5.16 4.06
CA HIS A 34 16.64 5.37 3.15
C HIS A 34 16.98 6.31 2.00
N LEU A 35 17.77 7.37 2.25
CA LEU A 35 18.27 8.26 1.20
C LEU A 35 19.11 7.51 0.17
N GLU A 36 20.00 6.62 0.62
CA GLU A 36 20.81 5.82 -0.29
C GLU A 36 19.94 4.86 -1.13
N ASN A 37 18.96 4.21 -0.51
CA ASN A 37 17.98 3.38 -1.22
C ASN A 37 17.20 4.18 -2.28
N ILE A 38 16.78 5.41 -1.98
CA ILE A 38 16.12 6.31 -2.94
C ILE A 38 17.04 6.58 -4.14
N LYS A 39 18.31 6.93 -3.89
CA LYS A 39 19.29 7.18 -4.96
C LYS A 39 19.49 5.96 -5.85
N ILE A 40 19.59 4.76 -5.25
CA ILE A 40 19.73 3.49 -5.96
C ILE A 40 18.52 3.27 -6.89
N ILE A 41 17.29 3.45 -6.40
CA ILE A 41 16.06 3.28 -7.18
C ILE A 41 15.99 4.32 -8.31
N ARG A 42 16.25 5.60 -8.01
CA ARG A 42 16.25 6.67 -9.03
C ARG A 42 17.36 6.49 -10.06
N GLY A 43 18.52 5.93 -9.68
CA GLY A 43 19.57 5.53 -10.59
C GLY A 43 19.16 4.42 -11.54
N ALA A 44 18.45 3.40 -11.03
CA ALA A 44 17.90 2.33 -11.85
C ALA A 44 16.79 2.84 -12.80
N GLU A 45 15.88 3.69 -12.30
CA GLU A 45 14.84 4.38 -13.09
C GLU A 45 15.47 5.10 -14.30
N LYS A 46 16.51 5.90 -14.05
CA LYS A 46 17.21 6.64 -15.12
C LYS A 46 17.87 5.70 -16.13
N LYS A 47 18.50 4.61 -15.67
CA LYS A 47 19.19 3.65 -16.54
C LYS A 47 18.24 2.86 -17.42
N LEU A 48 17.05 2.56 -16.91
CA LEU A 48 16.02 1.78 -17.64
C LEU A 48 15.10 2.68 -18.48
N GLY A 49 15.08 4.01 -18.26
CA GLY A 49 14.18 4.93 -18.95
C GLY A 49 12.71 4.77 -18.55
N ILE A 50 12.43 4.30 -17.33
CA ILE A 50 11.07 4.05 -16.81
C ILE A 50 10.82 4.83 -15.52
N PHE A 51 9.57 4.84 -15.02
CA PHE A 51 9.18 5.53 -13.80
C PHE A 51 8.82 4.52 -12.71
N LEU A 52 9.52 4.59 -11.56
CA LEU A 52 9.38 3.67 -10.44
C LEU A 52 8.82 4.39 -9.21
N PRO A 53 7.58 4.12 -8.79
CA PRO A 53 7.03 4.69 -7.56
C PRO A 53 7.79 4.20 -6.34
N ILE A 54 8.00 5.13 -5.39
CA ILE A 54 8.57 4.86 -4.08
C ILE A 54 7.53 5.14 -3.01
N VAL A 55 7.32 4.17 -2.12
CA VAL A 55 6.42 4.28 -0.97
C VAL A 55 7.24 4.39 0.31
N ALA A 56 7.06 5.46 1.08
CA ALA A 56 7.54 5.55 2.47
C ALA A 56 6.44 5.02 3.40
N ASP A 57 6.67 3.86 4.01
CA ASP A 57 5.72 3.20 4.91
C ASP A 57 6.05 3.54 6.35
N LEU A 58 5.22 4.37 6.97
CA LEU A 58 5.40 4.90 8.32
C LEU A 58 5.22 3.79 9.36
N GLN A 59 5.97 3.91 10.47
CA GLN A 59 5.87 2.96 11.57
C GLN A 59 4.51 2.99 12.26
N GLY A 60 3.90 4.19 12.37
CA GLY A 60 2.71 4.40 13.18
C GLY A 60 2.95 4.28 14.68
N PRO A 61 1.90 4.46 15.50
CA PRO A 61 1.97 4.42 16.95
C PRO A 61 1.97 2.96 17.48
N LYS A 62 2.94 2.13 17.06
CA LYS A 62 3.01 0.73 17.50
C LYS A 62 3.40 0.66 19.00
N ILE A 63 2.51 0.09 19.80
CA ILE A 63 2.76 -0.16 21.21
C ILE A 63 3.78 -1.29 21.34
N ARG A 64 4.75 -1.15 22.23
CA ARG A 64 5.84 -2.13 22.38
C ARG A 64 6.17 -2.41 23.85
N VAL A 65 6.69 -3.60 24.07
CA VAL A 65 7.44 -3.92 25.30
C VAL A 65 8.67 -3.00 25.36
N ALA A 66 8.91 -2.38 26.51
CA ALA A 66 10.08 -1.55 26.71
C ALA A 66 11.38 -2.38 26.69
N ASP A 67 12.52 -1.70 26.66
CA ASP A 67 13.82 -2.36 26.71
C ASP A 67 14.00 -3.13 28.04
N LEU A 68 14.21 -4.43 27.96
CA LEU A 68 14.41 -5.33 29.07
C LEU A 68 15.90 -5.48 29.46
N LYS A 69 16.82 -4.70 28.86
CA LYS A 69 18.27 -4.74 29.09
C LYS A 69 18.86 -6.17 28.94
N ASP A 70 18.63 -6.75 27.76
CA ASP A 70 19.07 -8.11 27.37
C ASP A 70 18.48 -9.27 28.21
N GLN A 71 17.53 -8.97 29.09
CA GLN A 71 16.73 -9.98 29.78
C GLN A 71 15.54 -10.41 28.92
N VAL A 72 15.01 -11.56 29.27
CA VAL A 72 13.75 -12.07 28.73
C VAL A 72 12.77 -12.31 29.88
N ILE A 73 11.47 -12.26 29.58
CA ILE A 73 10.45 -12.62 30.57
C ILE A 73 9.80 -13.93 30.07
N ASP A 74 9.95 -14.98 30.91
CA ASP A 74 9.26 -16.26 30.63
C ASP A 74 7.82 -16.16 31.15
N LEU A 75 6.87 -16.11 30.21
CA LEU A 75 5.43 -16.04 30.51
C LEU A 75 4.88 -17.46 30.57
N LYS A 76 4.53 -17.95 31.76
CA LYS A 76 3.91 -19.27 31.91
C LYS A 76 2.39 -19.15 32.04
N THR A 77 1.66 -20.01 31.37
CA THR A 77 0.19 -20.05 31.41
C THR A 77 -0.31 -20.13 32.85
N GLY A 78 -1.27 -19.28 33.19
CA GLY A 78 -1.84 -19.15 34.53
C GLY A 78 -1.09 -18.19 35.48
N GLU A 79 0.11 -17.74 35.13
CA GLU A 79 0.83 -16.74 35.94
C GLU A 79 0.23 -15.34 35.77
N GLN A 80 0.43 -14.52 36.82
CA GLN A 80 -0.02 -13.13 36.82
C GLN A 80 1.17 -12.18 36.70
N PHE A 81 0.98 -11.14 35.92
CA PHE A 81 1.94 -10.04 35.70
C PHE A 81 1.25 -8.69 35.87
N ALA A 82 2.02 -7.68 36.21
CA ALA A 82 1.61 -6.28 36.15
C ALA A 82 2.25 -5.62 34.93
N ILE A 83 1.45 -4.91 34.13
CA ILE A 83 1.89 -4.15 32.94
C ILE A 83 1.76 -2.67 33.26
N ALA A 84 2.76 -1.86 32.96
CA ALA A 84 2.68 -0.40 33.02
C ALA A 84 3.82 0.27 32.24
N ASP A 85 3.64 1.56 31.93
CA ASP A 85 4.74 2.41 31.50
C ASP A 85 5.69 2.66 32.67
N ARG A 86 6.98 2.33 32.48
CA ARG A 86 8.01 2.42 33.56
C ARG A 86 8.18 3.85 34.08
N GLN A 87 8.02 4.86 33.21
CA GLN A 87 8.18 6.26 33.63
C GLN A 87 6.98 6.73 34.45
N LYS A 88 5.75 6.30 34.11
CA LYS A 88 4.56 6.59 34.92
C LYS A 88 4.66 5.97 36.32
N VAL A 89 5.13 4.72 36.42
CA VAL A 89 5.37 4.05 37.73
C VAL A 89 6.36 4.84 38.56
N LYS A 90 7.50 5.25 37.95
CA LYS A 90 8.52 6.06 38.63
C LYS A 90 7.98 7.42 39.09
N LYS A 91 7.23 8.13 38.23
CA LYS A 91 6.61 9.42 38.58
C LYS A 91 5.59 9.29 39.70
N ALA A 92 4.87 8.18 39.78
CA ALA A 92 3.92 7.91 40.84
C ALA A 92 4.58 7.47 42.19
N GLY A 93 5.90 7.32 42.24
CA GLY A 93 6.64 6.86 43.42
C GLY A 93 6.30 5.43 43.87
N MET A 94 5.75 4.61 42.95
CA MET A 94 5.29 3.27 43.26
C MET A 94 6.41 2.23 43.06
N LYS A 95 6.40 1.20 43.94
CA LYS A 95 7.35 0.08 43.83
C LYS A 95 6.96 -0.82 42.64
N ILE A 96 7.96 -1.19 41.83
CA ILE A 96 7.77 -2.12 40.72
C ILE A 96 7.54 -3.54 41.30
N PRO A 97 6.46 -4.24 40.88
CA PRO A 97 6.23 -5.64 41.27
C PRO A 97 7.30 -6.59 40.71
N ASN A 98 7.46 -7.77 41.33
CA ASN A 98 8.41 -8.78 40.84
C ASN A 98 8.07 -9.29 39.44
N ASN A 99 6.78 -9.57 39.17
CA ASN A 99 6.28 -10.00 37.88
C ASN A 99 5.81 -8.77 37.11
N PHE A 100 6.72 -8.07 36.42
CA PHE A 100 6.46 -6.80 35.76
C PHE A 100 6.87 -6.83 34.29
N ILE A 101 5.93 -6.42 33.43
CA ILE A 101 6.16 -6.23 32.00
C ILE A 101 6.15 -4.70 31.73
N PRO A 102 7.30 -4.08 31.51
CA PRO A 102 7.35 -2.66 31.15
C PRO A 102 6.92 -2.45 29.70
N VAL A 103 6.11 -1.42 29.47
CA VAL A 103 5.65 -1.06 28.11
C VAL A 103 5.97 0.39 27.79
N GLU A 104 6.05 0.71 26.49
CA GLU A 104 6.23 2.07 25.97
C GLU A 104 4.86 2.66 25.60
N TYR A 105 3.92 2.65 26.54
CA TYR A 105 2.59 3.19 26.36
C TYR A 105 2.02 3.74 27.68
N PRO A 106 2.17 5.05 27.90
CA PRO A 106 1.72 5.69 29.14
C PRO A 106 0.22 5.54 29.41
N GLU A 107 -0.63 5.48 28.37
CA GLU A 107 -2.09 5.47 28.51
C GLU A 107 -2.69 4.06 28.67
N ILE A 108 -1.85 3.01 28.77
CA ILE A 108 -2.32 1.61 28.81
C ILE A 108 -3.37 1.37 29.91
N ALA A 109 -3.19 1.95 31.10
CA ALA A 109 -4.12 1.77 32.21
C ALA A 109 -5.44 2.56 32.07
N SER A 110 -5.49 3.55 31.18
CA SER A 110 -6.71 4.30 30.87
C SER A 110 -7.51 3.67 29.73
N ASP A 111 -6.84 2.98 28.82
CA ASP A 111 -7.46 2.47 27.60
C ASP A 111 -8.01 1.05 27.77
N VAL A 112 -7.40 0.23 28.66
CA VAL A 112 -7.85 -1.14 28.87
C VAL A 112 -8.75 -1.31 30.08
N LYS A 113 -9.61 -2.33 30.06
CA LYS A 113 -10.51 -2.70 31.15
C LYS A 113 -10.42 -4.19 31.46
N LYS A 114 -10.95 -4.62 32.58
CA LYS A 114 -11.05 -6.04 32.95
C LYS A 114 -11.75 -6.85 31.84
N GLY A 115 -11.14 -7.94 31.46
CA GLY A 115 -11.60 -8.85 30.42
C GLY A 115 -10.98 -8.59 29.04
N ASP A 116 -10.32 -7.45 28.82
CA ASP A 116 -9.62 -7.16 27.58
C ASP A 116 -8.44 -8.14 27.37
N ILE A 117 -8.10 -8.35 26.12
CA ILE A 117 -7.03 -9.23 25.69
C ILE A 117 -5.86 -8.36 25.21
N LEU A 118 -4.65 -8.72 25.60
CA LEU A 118 -3.43 -8.18 25.03
C LEU A 118 -2.66 -9.31 24.37
N LEU A 119 -2.17 -9.04 23.16
CA LEU A 119 -1.37 -9.97 22.37
C LEU A 119 0.05 -9.44 22.25
N PHE A 120 1.05 -10.29 22.51
CA PHE A 120 2.45 -9.96 22.36
C PHE A 120 3.06 -10.74 21.20
N ASP A 121 4.08 -10.13 20.56
CA ASP A 121 4.85 -10.73 19.47
C ASP A 121 3.95 -11.29 18.36
N ASP A 122 3.16 -10.38 17.75
CA ASP A 122 2.22 -10.68 16.66
C ASP A 122 1.25 -11.83 16.98
N GLY A 123 0.81 -11.91 18.24
CA GLY A 123 -0.20 -12.84 18.72
C GLY A 123 0.34 -14.19 19.22
N LEU A 124 1.66 -14.42 19.21
CA LEU A 124 2.27 -15.64 19.73
C LEU A 124 2.01 -15.87 21.21
N MET A 125 1.91 -14.78 21.99
CA MET A 125 1.59 -14.84 23.42
C MET A 125 0.33 -14.03 23.71
N LYS A 126 -0.51 -14.53 24.62
CA LYS A 126 -1.83 -13.96 24.93
C LYS A 126 -2.02 -13.82 26.44
N VAL A 127 -2.46 -12.63 26.86
CA VAL A 127 -2.84 -12.39 28.26
C VAL A 127 -4.23 -11.75 28.32
N THR A 128 -4.92 -11.91 29.46
CA THR A 128 -6.21 -11.26 29.74
C THR A 128 -6.07 -10.31 30.93
N VAL A 129 -6.70 -9.15 30.85
CA VAL A 129 -6.72 -8.16 31.93
C VAL A 129 -7.62 -8.67 33.06
N THR A 130 -7.09 -8.84 34.25
CA THR A 130 -7.82 -9.26 35.45
C THR A 130 -8.31 -8.08 36.28
N SER A 131 -7.52 -7.00 36.35
CA SER A 131 -7.90 -5.75 37.01
C SER A 131 -7.01 -4.59 36.54
N VAL A 132 -7.53 -3.38 36.69
CA VAL A 132 -6.78 -2.13 36.43
C VAL A 132 -6.73 -1.32 37.73
N LYS A 133 -5.51 -1.00 38.16
CA LYS A 133 -5.23 -0.09 39.31
C LYS A 133 -4.08 0.82 38.86
N ALA A 134 -4.44 1.95 38.25
CA ALA A 134 -3.45 2.85 37.66
C ALA A 134 -2.27 3.14 38.60
N PRO A 135 -1.01 3.08 38.12
CA PRO A 135 -0.61 2.93 36.72
C PRO A 135 -0.53 1.48 36.22
N PHE A 136 -0.88 0.48 37.04
CA PHE A 136 -0.74 -0.93 36.72
C PHE A 136 -2.01 -1.52 36.10
N VAL A 137 -1.80 -2.35 35.10
CA VAL A 137 -2.76 -3.28 34.51
C VAL A 137 -2.33 -4.69 34.91
N ASN A 138 -3.15 -5.36 35.74
CA ASN A 138 -2.86 -6.74 36.12
C ASN A 138 -3.44 -7.69 35.07
N VAL A 139 -2.65 -8.65 34.65
CA VAL A 139 -2.99 -9.60 33.60
C VAL A 139 -2.71 -11.04 34.04
N MET A 140 -3.43 -11.97 33.46
CA MET A 140 -3.17 -13.41 33.58
C MET A 140 -2.76 -13.96 32.21
N VAL A 141 -1.70 -14.75 32.17
CA VAL A 141 -1.19 -15.38 30.96
C VAL A 141 -2.13 -16.52 30.52
N MET A 142 -2.66 -16.41 29.29
CA MET A 142 -3.51 -17.42 28.68
C MET A 142 -2.71 -18.35 27.77
N ASN A 143 -1.76 -17.78 27.01
CA ASN A 143 -0.81 -18.52 26.18
C ASN A 143 0.56 -17.92 26.43
N GLY A 144 1.48 -18.72 26.96
CA GLY A 144 2.80 -18.30 27.39
C GLY A 144 3.85 -18.33 26.28
N GLY A 145 5.07 -17.95 26.66
CA GLY A 145 6.24 -17.92 25.76
C GLY A 145 7.33 -16.98 26.27
N ILE A 146 8.42 -16.90 25.53
CA ILE A 146 9.57 -16.04 25.86
C ILE A 146 9.38 -14.64 25.31
N LEU A 147 9.06 -13.69 26.16
CA LEU A 147 8.88 -12.29 25.81
C LEU A 147 10.21 -11.56 25.78
N LYS A 148 10.56 -10.96 24.65
CA LYS A 148 11.80 -10.20 24.43
C LYS A 148 11.55 -8.69 24.38
N SER A 149 12.62 -7.91 24.49
CA SER A 149 12.62 -6.46 24.32
C SER A 149 11.97 -6.03 23.00
N ARG A 150 11.26 -4.90 23.03
CA ARG A 150 10.72 -4.20 21.86
C ARG A 150 9.69 -4.97 21.03
N LYS A 151 9.21 -6.13 21.52
CA LYS A 151 8.13 -6.86 20.86
C LYS A 151 6.84 -6.05 20.82
N GLY A 152 6.10 -6.16 19.72
CA GLY A 152 4.82 -5.50 19.52
C GLY A 152 3.77 -5.97 20.54
N ILE A 153 2.88 -5.05 20.89
CA ILE A 153 1.70 -5.32 21.72
C ILE A 153 0.49 -4.89 20.92
N ASN A 154 -0.43 -5.81 20.67
CA ASN A 154 -1.72 -5.54 20.06
C ASN A 154 -2.81 -5.57 21.12
N LEU A 155 -3.78 -4.68 20.96
CA LEU A 155 -4.92 -4.50 21.85
C LEU A 155 -6.22 -4.69 21.04
N PRO A 156 -6.61 -5.96 20.72
CA PRO A 156 -7.81 -6.22 19.94
C PRO A 156 -9.06 -5.63 20.63
N ASN A 157 -9.90 -4.96 19.86
CA ASN A 157 -11.14 -4.33 20.33
C ASN A 157 -10.99 -3.23 21.41
N VAL A 158 -9.77 -2.72 21.64
CA VAL A 158 -9.51 -1.61 22.55
C VAL A 158 -9.32 -0.32 21.77
N LYS A 159 -10.08 0.72 22.11
CA LYS A 159 -9.89 2.06 21.55
C LYS A 159 -8.63 2.68 22.15
N VAL A 160 -7.58 2.73 21.35
CA VAL A 160 -6.29 3.29 21.75
C VAL A 160 -6.33 4.82 21.63
N SER A 161 -5.98 5.53 22.72
CA SER A 161 -5.99 7.01 22.79
C SER A 161 -4.87 7.67 21.99
N GLN A 162 -3.88 6.89 21.56
CA GLN A 162 -2.70 7.38 20.85
C GLN A 162 -3.07 8.00 19.49
N PRO A 163 -2.48 9.15 19.10
CA PRO A 163 -2.71 9.74 17.79
C PRO A 163 -2.20 8.82 16.68
N SER A 164 -2.83 8.88 15.51
CA SER A 164 -2.47 8.06 14.33
C SER A 164 -1.07 8.32 13.79
N MET A 165 -0.47 9.49 14.08
CA MET A 165 0.90 9.88 13.72
C MET A 165 1.72 10.15 14.97
N SER A 166 2.82 9.41 15.16
CA SER A 166 3.82 9.65 16.19
C SER A 166 4.73 10.83 15.82
N GLU A 167 5.53 11.33 16.77
CA GLU A 167 6.57 12.35 16.49
C GLU A 167 7.65 11.84 15.52
N LYS A 168 7.92 10.53 15.54
CA LYS A 168 8.80 9.87 14.57
C LYS A 168 8.17 9.96 13.18
N ASP A 169 6.90 9.59 13.04
CA ASP A 169 6.20 9.63 11.75
C ASP A 169 6.19 11.03 11.15
N LYS A 170 6.05 12.09 11.95
CA LYS A 170 6.14 13.48 11.46
C LYS A 170 7.51 13.80 10.85
N LYS A 171 8.60 13.29 11.46
CA LYS A 171 9.96 13.43 10.92
C LYS A 171 10.13 12.62 9.64
N ASP A 172 9.59 11.41 9.61
CA ASP A 172 9.64 10.53 8.43
C ASP A 172 8.84 11.10 7.26
N VAL A 173 7.68 11.71 7.52
CA VAL A 173 6.88 12.42 6.49
C VAL A 173 7.67 13.62 5.94
N LYS A 174 8.32 14.40 6.81
CA LYS A 174 9.17 15.52 6.37
C LYS A 174 10.30 15.03 5.45
N PHE A 175 11.00 13.97 5.85
CA PHE A 175 12.03 13.32 5.04
C PHE A 175 11.47 12.84 3.69
N ALA A 176 10.32 12.16 3.68
CA ALA A 176 9.69 11.66 2.46
C ALA A 176 9.32 12.80 1.49
N VAL A 177 8.83 13.95 2.01
CA VAL A 177 8.52 15.14 1.20
C VAL A 177 9.80 15.74 0.62
N GLU A 178 10.84 15.94 1.44
CA GLU A 178 12.13 16.53 1.03
C GLU A 178 12.87 15.67 0.00
N GLN A 179 12.74 14.33 0.08
CA GLN A 179 13.38 13.42 -0.86
C GLN A 179 12.53 13.07 -2.10
N GLY A 180 11.36 13.68 -2.26
CA GLY A 180 10.50 13.48 -3.43
C GLY A 180 10.01 12.04 -3.58
N VAL A 181 9.67 11.38 -2.46
CA VAL A 181 8.99 10.08 -2.44
C VAL A 181 7.59 10.26 -3.00
N ASP A 182 7.04 9.27 -3.69
CA ASP A 182 5.77 9.41 -4.42
C ASP A 182 4.54 9.17 -3.54
N TYR A 183 4.66 8.25 -2.57
CA TYR A 183 3.58 7.84 -1.67
C TYR A 183 4.04 7.78 -0.22
N VAL A 184 3.13 8.11 0.69
CA VAL A 184 3.32 7.90 2.14
C VAL A 184 2.22 6.98 2.64
N ALA A 185 2.59 5.82 3.21
CA ALA A 185 1.66 4.88 3.80
C ALA A 185 1.52 5.13 5.30
N LEU A 186 0.29 5.35 5.75
CA LEU A 186 -0.06 5.60 7.15
C LEU A 186 -0.52 4.30 7.81
N SER A 187 0.22 3.84 8.82
CA SER A 187 -0.13 2.67 9.62
C SER A 187 -1.20 2.98 10.67
N PHE A 188 -1.93 1.95 11.07
CA PHE A 188 -2.95 1.99 12.12
C PHE A 188 -4.05 3.04 11.90
N VAL A 189 -4.49 3.22 10.66
CA VAL A 189 -5.66 4.05 10.34
C VAL A 189 -6.91 3.44 11.00
N ARG A 190 -7.75 4.28 11.59
CA ARG A 190 -9.00 3.86 12.26
C ARG A 190 -10.23 4.58 11.69
N LYS A 191 -10.04 5.80 11.20
CA LYS A 191 -11.11 6.69 10.74
C LYS A 191 -10.63 7.68 9.67
N PRO A 192 -11.51 8.29 8.88
CA PRO A 192 -11.13 9.19 7.80
C PRO A 192 -10.29 10.40 8.26
N GLU A 193 -10.51 10.90 9.50
CA GLU A 193 -9.77 12.03 10.04
C GLU A 193 -8.26 11.73 10.16
N ASP A 194 -7.87 10.48 10.38
CA ASP A 194 -6.46 10.07 10.42
C ASP A 194 -5.78 10.33 9.08
N VAL A 195 -6.46 9.99 7.98
CA VAL A 195 -5.97 10.24 6.61
C VAL A 195 -5.96 11.74 6.28
N LEU A 196 -7.02 12.47 6.65
CA LEU A 196 -7.08 13.91 6.43
C LEU A 196 -6.00 14.65 7.21
N HIS A 197 -5.64 14.17 8.40
CA HIS A 197 -4.59 14.75 9.23
C HIS A 197 -3.21 14.64 8.56
N ILE A 198 -2.83 13.46 8.06
CA ILE A 198 -1.54 13.31 7.36
C ILE A 198 -1.52 14.09 6.05
N LYS A 199 -2.59 14.11 5.25
CA LYS A 199 -2.70 14.93 4.04
C LYS A 199 -2.48 16.41 4.34
N LYS A 200 -3.09 16.93 5.41
CA LYS A 200 -2.87 18.30 5.86
C LYS A 200 -1.42 18.54 6.30
N HIS A 201 -0.78 17.55 6.93
CA HIS A 201 0.61 17.66 7.35
C HIS A 201 1.56 17.69 6.14
N ILE A 202 1.38 16.81 5.16
CA ILE A 202 2.12 16.80 3.88
C ILE A 202 1.98 18.15 3.18
N ALA A 203 0.74 18.67 3.05
CA ALA A 203 0.48 19.95 2.41
C ALA A 203 1.16 21.12 3.13
N LYS A 204 1.22 21.14 4.47
CA LYS A 204 1.96 22.14 5.26
C LYS A 204 3.46 22.12 5.00
N LEU A 205 4.02 20.97 4.63
CA LEU A 205 5.43 20.82 4.24
C LEU A 205 5.67 21.16 2.76
N GLY A 206 4.64 21.60 2.02
CA GLY A 206 4.72 21.88 0.58
C GLY A 206 4.72 20.61 -0.30
N GLY A 207 4.46 19.44 0.32
CA GLY A 207 4.44 18.16 -0.37
C GLY A 207 3.14 17.91 -1.14
N LYS A 208 3.22 16.96 -2.09
CA LYS A 208 2.09 16.49 -2.91
C LYS A 208 1.97 14.98 -2.90
N GLN A 209 2.63 14.30 -1.95
CA GLN A 209 2.62 12.84 -1.84
C GLN A 209 1.20 12.31 -1.67
N TRP A 210 0.90 11.23 -2.36
CA TRP A 210 -0.35 10.53 -2.17
C TRP A 210 -0.30 9.67 -0.90
N VAL A 211 -1.44 9.55 -0.23
CA VAL A 211 -1.55 8.82 1.04
C VAL A 211 -2.14 7.44 0.81
N ILE A 212 -1.41 6.42 1.23
CA ILE A 212 -1.87 5.04 1.33
C ILE A 212 -2.40 4.83 2.74
N ALA A 213 -3.69 4.53 2.90
CA ALA A 213 -4.26 4.17 4.19
C ALA A 213 -4.13 2.66 4.41
N LYS A 214 -3.41 2.25 5.47
CA LYS A 214 -3.25 0.84 5.82
C LYS A 214 -4.39 0.38 6.72
N ILE A 215 -5.10 -0.64 6.28
CA ILE A 215 -6.23 -1.25 7.01
C ILE A 215 -5.67 -2.41 7.82
N GLU A 216 -5.50 -2.15 9.11
CA GLU A 216 -4.87 -3.02 10.10
C GLU A 216 -5.71 -3.22 11.36
N LYS A 217 -6.79 -2.44 11.51
CA LYS A 217 -7.62 -2.37 12.71
C LYS A 217 -9.09 -2.66 12.40
N PRO A 218 -9.84 -3.31 13.33
CA PRO A 218 -11.28 -3.55 13.18
C PRO A 218 -12.08 -2.27 12.97
N GLU A 219 -11.68 -1.16 13.61
CA GLU A 219 -12.33 0.14 13.44
C GLU A 219 -12.17 0.65 12.00
N ALA A 220 -11.03 0.41 11.35
CA ALA A 220 -10.83 0.79 9.95
C ALA A 220 -11.72 -0.06 9.03
N VAL A 221 -11.91 -1.35 9.32
CA VAL A 221 -12.83 -2.21 8.58
C VAL A 221 -14.26 -1.70 8.69
N SER A 222 -14.70 -1.30 9.89
CA SER A 222 -16.03 -0.72 10.13
C SER A 222 -16.24 0.62 9.42
N ASN A 223 -15.18 1.42 9.26
CA ASN A 223 -15.21 2.75 8.63
C ASN A 223 -14.67 2.73 7.18
N ILE A 224 -14.56 1.55 6.56
CA ILE A 224 -13.81 1.37 5.31
C ILE A 224 -14.26 2.30 4.18
N GLU A 225 -15.57 2.47 3.99
CA GLU A 225 -16.11 3.31 2.91
C GLU A 225 -15.69 4.78 3.06
N ASP A 226 -15.77 5.33 4.27
CA ASP A 226 -15.40 6.72 4.52
C ASP A 226 -13.89 6.95 4.49
N ILE A 227 -13.09 5.95 4.90
CA ILE A 227 -11.63 5.96 4.75
C ILE A 227 -11.25 5.93 3.26
N VAL A 228 -11.88 5.08 2.45
CA VAL A 228 -11.61 4.95 1.01
C VAL A 228 -11.91 6.27 0.29
N LYS A 229 -13.02 6.95 0.61
CA LYS A 229 -13.38 8.25 -0.01
C LYS A 229 -12.29 9.31 0.14
N VAL A 230 -11.62 9.36 1.28
CA VAL A 230 -10.60 10.40 1.58
C VAL A 230 -9.17 9.96 1.28
N SER A 231 -8.92 8.67 1.04
CA SER A 231 -7.61 8.11 0.72
C SER A 231 -7.29 8.26 -0.78
N ASP A 232 -6.00 8.17 -1.12
CA ASP A 232 -5.59 8.07 -2.53
C ASP A 232 -5.39 6.61 -2.95
N VAL A 233 -4.88 5.78 -2.03
CA VAL A 233 -4.67 4.33 -2.19
C VAL A 233 -5.00 3.64 -0.86
N ILE A 234 -5.43 2.39 -0.92
CA ILE A 234 -5.67 1.55 0.27
C ILE A 234 -4.65 0.40 0.28
N MET A 235 -4.21 -0.02 1.47
CA MET A 235 -3.42 -1.24 1.65
C MET A 235 -4.11 -2.16 2.65
N VAL A 236 -4.40 -3.37 2.23
CA VAL A 236 -4.84 -4.47 3.12
C VAL A 236 -3.60 -5.09 3.72
N ALA A 237 -3.25 -4.70 4.95
CA ALA A 237 -2.06 -5.19 5.66
C ALA A 237 -2.44 -6.42 6.50
N ARG A 238 -2.51 -7.58 5.84
CA ARG A 238 -3.10 -8.82 6.38
C ARG A 238 -2.40 -9.35 7.62
N GLY A 239 -1.09 -9.16 7.72
CA GLY A 239 -0.31 -9.59 8.88
C GLY A 239 -0.76 -8.91 10.17
N ASP A 240 -0.80 -7.57 10.19
CA ASP A 240 -1.26 -6.81 11.36
C ASP A 240 -2.79 -6.97 11.55
N LEU A 241 -3.58 -6.98 10.48
CA LEU A 241 -5.03 -7.18 10.55
C LEU A 241 -5.39 -8.54 11.15
N GLY A 242 -4.68 -9.63 10.77
CA GLY A 242 -4.93 -10.99 11.27
C GLY A 242 -4.53 -11.21 12.73
N VAL A 243 -3.80 -10.26 13.33
CA VAL A 243 -3.58 -10.23 14.78
C VAL A 243 -4.74 -9.54 15.52
N GLU A 244 -5.41 -8.59 14.85
CA GLU A 244 -6.48 -7.76 15.44
C GLU A 244 -7.89 -8.36 15.26
N ILE A 245 -8.11 -9.18 14.21
CA ILE A 245 -9.35 -9.93 13.96
C ILE A 245 -9.06 -11.43 13.87
N PRO A 246 -10.07 -12.32 14.02
CA PRO A 246 -9.89 -13.74 13.78
C PRO A 246 -9.32 -14.04 12.39
N ALA A 247 -8.28 -14.84 12.31
CA ALA A 247 -7.60 -15.16 11.06
C ALA A 247 -8.55 -15.72 9.98
N ALA A 248 -9.60 -16.42 10.39
CA ALA A 248 -10.64 -16.95 9.49
C ALA A 248 -11.48 -15.84 8.80
N GLU A 249 -11.52 -14.64 9.35
CA GLU A 249 -12.27 -13.50 8.80
C GLU A 249 -11.44 -12.70 7.79
N VAL A 250 -10.10 -12.77 7.84
CA VAL A 250 -9.20 -11.97 6.99
C VAL A 250 -9.52 -12.09 5.50
N PRO A 251 -9.75 -13.29 4.92
CA PRO A 251 -10.04 -13.40 3.49
C PRO A 251 -11.33 -12.70 3.06
N THR A 252 -12.40 -12.80 3.87
CA THR A 252 -13.67 -12.12 3.58
C THR A 252 -13.58 -10.61 3.75
N VAL A 253 -12.86 -10.15 4.76
CA VAL A 253 -12.58 -8.73 4.98
C VAL A 253 -11.75 -8.16 3.83
N GLN A 254 -10.70 -8.87 3.37
CA GLN A 254 -9.92 -8.49 2.18
C GLN A 254 -10.82 -8.29 0.96
N LYS A 255 -11.68 -9.27 0.63
CA LYS A 255 -12.61 -9.18 -0.50
C LYS A 255 -13.54 -7.97 -0.41
N ASN A 256 -14.06 -7.69 0.79
CA ASN A 256 -14.92 -6.53 1.02
C ASN A 256 -14.15 -5.22 0.80
N ILE A 257 -12.94 -5.08 1.35
CA ILE A 257 -12.10 -3.89 1.18
C ILE A 257 -11.81 -3.66 -0.31
N ILE A 258 -11.37 -4.69 -1.05
CA ILE A 258 -11.10 -4.60 -2.48
C ILE A 258 -12.36 -4.17 -3.23
N THR A 259 -13.51 -4.74 -2.91
CA THR A 259 -14.81 -4.38 -3.51
C THR A 259 -15.15 -2.91 -3.30
N VAL A 260 -14.97 -2.39 -2.08
CA VAL A 260 -15.22 -0.97 -1.78
C VAL A 260 -14.23 -0.07 -2.53
N CYS A 261 -12.93 -0.43 -2.55
CA CYS A 261 -11.92 0.33 -3.30
C CYS A 261 -12.26 0.41 -4.79
N ASN A 262 -12.64 -0.70 -5.41
CA ASN A 262 -13.02 -0.76 -6.81
C ASN A 262 -14.25 0.09 -7.10
N ARG A 263 -15.24 0.13 -6.19
CA ARG A 263 -16.43 1.00 -6.31
C ARG A 263 -16.07 2.49 -6.36
N TYR A 264 -15.07 2.91 -5.60
CA TYR A 264 -14.63 4.30 -5.52
C TYR A 264 -13.45 4.62 -6.44
N ALA A 265 -13.09 3.71 -7.35
CA ALA A 265 -11.91 3.82 -8.24
C ALA A 265 -10.63 4.19 -7.47
N LYS A 266 -10.40 3.56 -6.32
CA LYS A 266 -9.18 3.72 -5.53
C LYS A 266 -8.30 2.50 -5.68
N PRO A 267 -7.02 2.67 -6.05
CA PRO A 267 -6.11 1.54 -6.11
C PRO A 267 -6.00 0.84 -4.76
N VAL A 268 -5.91 -0.48 -4.78
CA VAL A 268 -5.77 -1.29 -3.57
C VAL A 268 -4.56 -2.22 -3.66
N ILE A 269 -3.78 -2.25 -2.58
CA ILE A 269 -2.60 -3.08 -2.41
C ILE A 269 -2.95 -4.23 -1.47
N THR A 270 -2.76 -5.47 -1.91
CA THR A 270 -2.79 -6.64 -1.02
C THR A 270 -1.38 -6.95 -0.55
N ALA A 271 -1.16 -6.95 0.76
CA ALA A 271 0.16 -6.94 1.38
C ALA A 271 0.31 -8.01 2.47
N THR A 272 1.56 -8.37 2.72
CA THR A 272 2.06 -9.30 3.75
C THR A 272 1.69 -10.75 3.54
N GLN A 273 2.62 -11.65 3.86
CA GLN A 273 2.45 -13.12 3.78
C GLN A 273 1.96 -13.60 2.41
N MET A 274 2.49 -13.01 1.32
CA MET A 274 2.11 -13.40 -0.04
C MET A 274 2.86 -14.66 -0.50
N LEU A 275 4.21 -14.63 -0.44
CA LEU A 275 5.10 -15.74 -0.77
C LEU A 275 6.12 -15.95 0.36
N GLU A 276 5.69 -15.92 1.61
CA GLU A 276 6.55 -15.85 2.79
C GLU A 276 7.53 -17.02 2.89
N SER A 277 7.13 -18.22 2.46
CA SER A 277 8.03 -19.39 2.43
C SER A 277 9.27 -19.15 1.55
N MET A 278 9.18 -18.24 0.56
CA MET A 278 10.28 -17.89 -0.33
C MET A 278 11.34 -16.99 0.31
N ILE A 279 11.16 -16.58 1.56
CA ILE A 279 12.28 -16.02 2.35
C ILE A 279 13.44 -17.03 2.38
N ASN A 280 13.15 -18.32 2.57
CA ASN A 280 14.13 -19.38 2.74
C ASN A 280 14.06 -20.48 1.66
N ASN A 281 13.05 -20.49 0.80
CA ASN A 281 12.83 -21.51 -0.21
C ASN A 281 12.79 -20.91 -1.62
N PRO A 282 13.34 -21.61 -2.64
CA PRO A 282 13.36 -21.10 -4.02
C PRO A 282 12.00 -21.20 -4.73
N ARG A 283 10.99 -21.80 -4.11
CA ARG A 283 9.64 -21.97 -4.66
C ARG A 283 8.58 -21.72 -3.59
N PRO A 284 7.43 -21.13 -3.96
CA PRO A 284 6.34 -20.94 -3.03
C PRO A 284 5.60 -22.26 -2.78
N THR A 285 4.81 -22.29 -1.71
CA THR A 285 3.81 -23.33 -1.50
C THR A 285 2.62 -23.16 -2.46
N ARG A 286 1.85 -24.22 -2.66
CA ARG A 286 0.60 -24.15 -3.44
C ARG A 286 -0.45 -23.23 -2.80
N ALA A 287 -0.47 -23.16 -1.47
CA ALA A 287 -1.36 -22.27 -0.74
C ALA A 287 -1.05 -20.81 -0.99
N GLU A 288 0.23 -20.44 -0.96
CA GLU A 288 0.69 -19.07 -1.27
C GLU A 288 0.41 -18.68 -2.73
N ALA A 289 0.68 -19.58 -3.69
CA ALA A 289 0.36 -19.32 -5.10
C ALA A 289 -1.16 -19.13 -5.30
N SER A 290 -2.00 -19.92 -4.61
CA SER A 290 -3.45 -19.76 -4.62
C SER A 290 -3.89 -18.43 -3.97
N ASP A 291 -3.23 -18.00 -2.90
CA ASP A 291 -3.55 -16.76 -2.21
C ASP A 291 -3.25 -15.54 -3.09
N VAL A 292 -2.09 -15.50 -3.75
CA VAL A 292 -1.75 -14.46 -4.74
C VAL A 292 -2.76 -14.42 -5.88
N ALA A 293 -3.07 -15.58 -6.48
CA ALA A 293 -4.05 -15.67 -7.57
C ALA A 293 -5.44 -15.18 -7.13
N ASN A 294 -5.89 -15.55 -5.93
CA ASN A 294 -7.18 -15.08 -5.40
C ASN A 294 -7.17 -13.54 -5.19
N ALA A 295 -6.09 -12.95 -4.70
CA ALA A 295 -6.01 -11.50 -4.56
C ALA A 295 -6.17 -10.77 -5.91
N VAL A 296 -5.56 -11.30 -6.99
CA VAL A 296 -5.71 -10.78 -8.35
C VAL A 296 -7.16 -10.94 -8.83
N LEU A 297 -7.75 -12.14 -8.67
CA LEU A 297 -9.13 -12.45 -9.05
C LEU A 297 -10.16 -11.64 -8.26
N ASP A 298 -9.85 -11.26 -7.01
CA ASP A 298 -10.68 -10.35 -6.20
C ASP A 298 -10.65 -8.92 -6.72
N GLY A 299 -9.67 -8.57 -7.56
CA GLY A 299 -9.53 -7.28 -8.22
C GLY A 299 -8.56 -6.31 -7.52
N THR A 300 -7.55 -6.81 -6.81
CA THR A 300 -6.44 -5.95 -6.32
C THR A 300 -5.70 -5.29 -7.47
N ASP A 301 -5.15 -4.10 -7.25
CA ASP A 301 -4.35 -3.39 -8.26
C ASP A 301 -2.86 -3.72 -8.13
N VAL A 302 -2.42 -3.99 -6.90
CA VAL A 302 -1.02 -4.24 -6.57
C VAL A 302 -0.93 -5.38 -5.56
N VAL A 303 0.05 -6.25 -5.73
CA VAL A 303 0.49 -7.24 -4.74
C VAL A 303 1.85 -6.83 -4.20
N MET A 304 2.10 -6.98 -2.90
CA MET A 304 3.31 -6.49 -2.25
C MET A 304 4.09 -7.62 -1.59
N LEU A 305 5.37 -7.73 -1.91
CA LEU A 305 6.36 -8.53 -1.20
C LEU A 305 7.03 -7.70 -0.10
N SER A 306 7.46 -8.34 0.98
CA SER A 306 8.06 -7.71 2.16
C SER A 306 9.41 -8.33 2.50
N ALA A 307 9.47 -9.24 3.47
CA ALA A 307 10.69 -9.93 3.88
C ALA A 307 11.27 -10.81 2.76
N GLU A 308 10.40 -11.35 1.91
CA GLU A 308 10.72 -12.20 0.76
C GLU A 308 11.77 -11.56 -0.16
N THR A 309 11.69 -10.23 -0.34
CA THR A 309 12.64 -9.48 -1.18
C THR A 309 13.65 -8.66 -0.36
N SER A 310 13.29 -8.22 0.86
CA SER A 310 14.16 -7.32 1.64
C SER A 310 15.31 -8.02 2.35
N VAL A 311 15.08 -9.24 2.83
CA VAL A 311 16.04 -10.07 3.59
C VAL A 311 16.07 -11.52 3.11
N GLY A 312 15.18 -11.93 2.23
CA GLY A 312 15.07 -13.29 1.70
C GLY A 312 16.30 -13.70 0.89
N THR A 313 16.48 -15.01 0.79
CA THR A 313 17.59 -15.63 0.03
C THR A 313 17.33 -15.60 -1.48
N TYR A 314 16.06 -15.56 -1.89
CA TYR A 314 15.63 -15.72 -3.29
C TYR A 314 14.79 -14.53 -3.81
N PRO A 315 15.27 -13.28 -3.71
CA PRO A 315 14.46 -12.09 -4.05
C PRO A 315 14.05 -12.03 -5.52
N LEU A 316 14.93 -12.45 -6.45
CA LEU A 316 14.67 -12.41 -7.89
C LEU A 316 13.64 -13.46 -8.29
N GLU A 317 13.80 -14.68 -7.81
CA GLU A 317 12.89 -15.80 -8.03
C GLU A 317 11.51 -15.46 -7.46
N THR A 318 11.47 -14.82 -6.30
CA THR A 318 10.21 -14.43 -5.66
C THR A 318 9.41 -13.44 -6.52
N VAL A 319 10.06 -12.41 -7.07
CA VAL A 319 9.41 -11.46 -7.99
C VAL A 319 8.98 -12.16 -9.27
N SER A 320 9.80 -13.07 -9.82
CA SER A 320 9.48 -13.83 -11.02
C SER A 320 8.26 -14.74 -10.81
N TYR A 321 8.18 -15.44 -9.67
CA TYR A 321 7.00 -16.24 -9.30
C TYR A 321 5.76 -15.38 -9.12
N MET A 322 5.88 -14.25 -8.41
CA MET A 322 4.78 -13.30 -8.23
C MET A 322 4.23 -12.86 -9.57
N ARG A 323 5.10 -12.42 -10.49
CA ARG A 323 4.71 -12.02 -11.86
C ARG A 323 3.99 -13.15 -12.60
N THR A 324 4.55 -14.38 -12.56
CA THR A 324 3.98 -15.52 -13.26
C THR A 324 2.58 -15.84 -12.74
N ILE A 325 2.40 -15.87 -11.42
CA ILE A 325 1.09 -16.15 -10.81
C ILE A 325 0.08 -15.06 -11.17
N CYS A 326 0.48 -13.78 -11.12
CA CYS A 326 -0.39 -12.68 -11.51
C CYS A 326 -0.82 -12.78 -12.98
N SER A 327 0.14 -13.00 -13.90
CA SER A 327 -0.16 -13.13 -15.34
C SER A 327 -1.06 -14.32 -15.65
N GLU A 328 -0.86 -15.45 -14.97
CA GLU A 328 -1.69 -16.63 -15.13
C GLU A 328 -3.12 -16.37 -14.62
N ALA A 329 -3.25 -15.77 -13.43
CA ALA A 329 -4.56 -15.40 -12.88
C ALA A 329 -5.30 -14.41 -13.79
N GLU A 330 -4.61 -13.41 -14.33
CA GLU A 330 -5.17 -12.42 -15.26
C GLU A 330 -5.62 -13.06 -16.57
N SER A 331 -4.87 -14.02 -17.12
CA SER A 331 -5.22 -14.69 -18.38
C SER A 331 -6.52 -15.53 -18.29
N HIS A 332 -6.82 -16.03 -17.07
CA HIS A 332 -8.03 -16.81 -16.78
C HIS A 332 -9.18 -15.99 -16.21
N CYS A 333 -8.96 -14.72 -15.94
CA CYS A 333 -10.00 -13.82 -15.48
C CYS A 333 -11.00 -13.62 -16.61
N LYS A 334 -12.22 -14.18 -16.47
CA LYS A 334 -13.31 -13.80 -17.37
C LYS A 334 -13.62 -12.33 -17.07
N GLN A 335 -13.17 -11.47 -17.96
CA GLN A 335 -13.29 -10.02 -17.80
C GLN A 335 -14.73 -9.56 -17.69
N ASP A 336 -15.68 -10.27 -18.30
CA ASP A 336 -17.10 -10.04 -18.15
C ASP A 336 -17.53 -10.09 -16.66
N ASP A 337 -17.03 -11.01 -15.87
CA ASP A 337 -17.37 -11.11 -14.44
C ASP A 337 -16.82 -9.93 -13.63
N MET A 338 -15.60 -9.49 -13.93
CA MET A 338 -15.00 -8.33 -13.25
C MET A 338 -15.63 -7.01 -13.70
N ARG A 339 -15.99 -6.89 -14.97
CA ARG A 339 -16.66 -5.71 -15.53
C ARG A 339 -18.08 -5.57 -15.04
N ILE A 340 -18.86 -6.64 -15.05
CA ILE A 340 -20.23 -6.66 -14.52
C ILE A 340 -20.21 -6.21 -13.06
N ARG A 341 -19.29 -6.74 -12.24
CA ARG A 341 -19.12 -6.31 -10.85
C ARG A 341 -18.81 -4.81 -10.72
N ARG A 342 -17.99 -4.24 -11.61
CA ARG A 342 -17.57 -2.81 -11.55
C ARG A 342 -18.59 -1.87 -12.18
N SER A 343 -19.23 -2.24 -13.27
CA SER A 343 -20.27 -1.42 -13.92
C SER A 343 -21.52 -1.24 -13.05
N THR A 344 -21.83 -2.23 -12.20
CA THR A 344 -22.99 -2.17 -11.29
C THR A 344 -22.72 -1.40 -10.01
N MET A 345 -21.45 -1.11 -9.68
CA MET A 345 -21.09 -0.47 -8.41
C MET A 345 -21.31 1.04 -8.35
N GLY A 346 -21.49 1.71 -9.49
CA GLY A 346 -21.76 3.16 -9.59
C GLY A 346 -20.70 4.03 -8.89
N LEU A 347 -19.87 4.74 -9.65
CA LEU A 347 -18.98 5.75 -9.07
C LEU A 347 -19.79 6.92 -8.49
N PRO A 348 -19.36 7.52 -7.37
CA PRO A 348 -19.95 8.76 -6.89
C PRO A 348 -19.85 9.83 -7.99
N ARG A 349 -20.97 10.39 -8.41
CA ARG A 349 -21.15 11.24 -9.61
C ARG A 349 -20.38 12.58 -9.65
N LYS A 350 -19.27 12.75 -8.92
CA LYS A 350 -18.55 14.03 -8.90
C LYS A 350 -17.82 14.38 -10.21
N GLU A 351 -17.57 13.40 -11.10
CA GLU A 351 -16.74 13.59 -12.31
C GLU A 351 -17.32 12.89 -13.54
N HIS A 352 -18.61 13.03 -13.70
CA HIS A 352 -19.42 12.29 -14.67
C HIS A 352 -18.83 12.23 -16.09
N ASN A 353 -18.31 13.34 -16.62
CA ASN A 353 -17.82 13.37 -18.02
C ASN A 353 -16.51 12.58 -18.18
N THR A 354 -15.54 12.74 -17.29
CA THR A 354 -14.26 12.00 -17.34
C THR A 354 -14.49 10.50 -17.16
N ASP A 355 -15.40 10.12 -16.27
CA ASP A 355 -15.77 8.71 -16.07
C ASP A 355 -16.47 8.11 -17.27
N LEU A 356 -17.36 8.85 -17.94
CA LEU A 356 -18.00 8.42 -19.19
C LEU A 356 -16.98 8.20 -20.31
N ILE A 357 -16.01 9.12 -20.47
CA ILE A 357 -14.93 8.98 -21.46
C ILE A 357 -14.04 7.77 -21.13
N ALA A 358 -13.68 7.59 -19.87
CA ALA A 358 -12.90 6.43 -19.44
C ALA A 358 -13.62 5.10 -19.68
N THR A 359 -14.93 5.07 -19.43
CA THR A 359 -15.79 3.91 -19.71
C THR A 359 -15.86 3.61 -21.19
N ALA A 360 -16.09 4.65 -22.03
CA ALA A 360 -16.13 4.51 -23.48
C ALA A 360 -14.78 4.01 -24.03
N ALA A 361 -13.66 4.59 -23.55
CA ALA A 361 -12.31 4.16 -23.95
C ALA A 361 -12.06 2.68 -23.64
N ALA A 362 -12.39 2.24 -22.42
CA ALA A 362 -12.24 0.85 -22.03
C ALA A 362 -13.16 -0.08 -22.83
N THR A 363 -14.39 0.34 -23.13
CA THR A 363 -15.34 -0.45 -23.94
C THR A 363 -14.88 -0.59 -25.39
N ILE A 364 -14.39 0.49 -26.00
CA ILE A 364 -13.86 0.45 -27.37
C ILE A 364 -12.64 -0.46 -27.45
N ALA A 365 -11.78 -0.44 -26.41
CA ALA A 365 -10.57 -1.26 -26.34
C ALA A 365 -10.82 -2.77 -26.17
N GLU A 366 -12.10 -3.21 -26.10
CA GLU A 366 -12.48 -4.64 -26.19
C GLU A 366 -12.48 -5.17 -27.61
N ASN A 367 -12.60 -4.26 -28.56
CA ASN A 367 -12.49 -4.66 -29.96
C ASN A 367 -11.06 -5.18 -30.21
N PRO A 368 -10.89 -6.42 -30.72
CA PRO A 368 -9.57 -7.02 -30.98
C PRO A 368 -8.71 -6.21 -31.96
N ASP A 369 -9.31 -5.31 -32.75
CA ASP A 369 -8.60 -4.41 -33.66
C ASP A 369 -7.92 -3.22 -32.90
N ILE A 370 -8.20 -3.03 -31.62
CA ILE A 370 -7.62 -1.96 -30.79
C ILE A 370 -6.43 -2.52 -29.99
N ALA A 371 -5.24 -2.05 -30.30
CA ALA A 371 -4.00 -2.49 -29.67
C ALA A 371 -3.80 -1.94 -28.23
N GLY A 372 -4.40 -0.78 -27.92
CA GLY A 372 -4.29 -0.19 -26.59
C GLY A 372 -4.96 1.15 -26.40
N ILE A 373 -4.80 1.71 -25.21
CA ILE A 373 -5.34 3.01 -24.83
C ILE A 373 -4.17 3.93 -24.46
N SER A 374 -4.15 5.15 -25.01
CA SER A 374 -3.26 6.21 -24.56
C SER A 374 -4.06 7.37 -24.00
N THR A 375 -3.64 7.89 -22.85
CA THR A 375 -4.32 9.03 -22.19
C THR A 375 -3.33 10.13 -21.84
N LEU A 376 -3.61 11.37 -22.24
CA LEU A 376 -2.88 12.53 -21.75
C LEU A 376 -3.51 12.95 -20.43
N SER A 377 -2.76 12.80 -19.33
CA SER A 377 -3.28 13.04 -17.98
C SER A 377 -2.33 13.88 -17.13
N LEU A 378 -2.80 15.03 -16.68
CA LEU A 378 -2.02 15.95 -15.83
C LEU A 378 -2.01 15.56 -14.35
N SER A 379 -2.97 14.74 -13.91
CA SER A 379 -3.12 14.30 -12.52
C SER A 379 -3.02 12.79 -12.33
N GLY A 380 -3.08 12.01 -13.42
CA GLY A 380 -3.21 10.55 -13.41
C GLY A 380 -4.65 10.05 -13.31
N GLU A 381 -5.63 10.93 -13.10
CA GLU A 381 -7.03 10.57 -12.82
C GLU A 381 -7.69 9.79 -13.95
N THR A 382 -7.55 10.24 -15.20
CA THR A 382 -8.13 9.53 -16.35
C THR A 382 -7.54 8.14 -16.51
N ALA A 383 -6.21 8.01 -16.35
CA ALA A 383 -5.53 6.72 -16.37
C ALA A 383 -6.05 5.78 -15.26
N LEU A 384 -6.28 6.32 -14.07
CA LEU A 384 -6.86 5.57 -12.95
C LEU A 384 -8.28 5.08 -13.25
N LEU A 385 -9.14 5.94 -13.80
CA LEU A 385 -10.51 5.58 -14.16
C LEU A 385 -10.55 4.51 -15.27
N ILE A 386 -9.69 4.63 -16.29
CA ILE A 386 -9.53 3.60 -17.33
C ILE A 386 -9.03 2.29 -16.72
N SER A 387 -7.96 2.34 -15.91
CA SER A 387 -7.40 1.19 -15.20
C SER A 387 -8.46 0.47 -14.36
N ASN A 388 -9.28 1.22 -13.66
CA ASN A 388 -10.38 0.68 -12.85
C ASN A 388 -11.40 -0.12 -13.68
N ARG A 389 -11.52 0.12 -15.00
CA ARG A 389 -12.37 -0.66 -15.92
C ARG A 389 -11.74 -1.96 -16.40
N ARG A 390 -10.45 -2.20 -16.08
CA ARG A 390 -9.70 -3.42 -16.45
C ARG A 390 -9.80 -3.77 -17.95
N PRO A 391 -9.43 -2.86 -18.88
CA PRO A 391 -9.40 -3.23 -20.29
C PRO A 391 -8.35 -4.33 -20.56
N ASN A 392 -8.56 -5.14 -21.62
CA ASN A 392 -7.64 -6.21 -22.03
C ASN A 392 -6.35 -5.71 -22.68
N THR A 393 -6.24 -4.42 -22.86
CA THR A 393 -5.14 -3.80 -23.61
C THR A 393 -4.31 -2.91 -22.70
N PRO A 394 -3.02 -2.69 -23.00
CA PRO A 394 -2.18 -1.82 -22.21
C PRO A 394 -2.70 -0.37 -22.18
N ILE A 395 -2.49 0.30 -21.06
CA ILE A 395 -2.83 1.71 -20.86
C ILE A 395 -1.53 2.51 -20.76
N ILE A 396 -1.30 3.44 -21.68
CA ILE A 396 -0.14 4.34 -21.67
C ILE A 396 -0.59 5.71 -21.15
N ALA A 397 -0.18 6.04 -19.93
CA ALA A 397 -0.48 7.33 -19.30
C ALA A 397 0.63 8.34 -19.64
N MET A 398 0.37 9.23 -20.57
CA MET A 398 1.29 10.31 -20.94
C MET A 398 1.07 11.52 -20.06
N THR A 399 2.15 12.12 -19.58
CA THR A 399 2.10 13.31 -18.72
C THR A 399 3.34 14.17 -18.88
N GLU A 400 3.22 15.46 -18.56
CA GLU A 400 4.34 16.41 -18.52
C GLU A 400 5.12 16.32 -17.18
N PHE A 401 4.67 15.51 -16.21
CA PHE A 401 5.17 15.49 -14.83
C PHE A 401 5.68 14.11 -14.43
N ALA A 402 6.97 14.03 -14.09
CA ALA A 402 7.61 12.77 -13.67
C ALA A 402 6.95 12.16 -12.42
N GLU A 403 6.50 13.00 -11.47
CA GLU A 403 5.80 12.53 -10.28
C GLU A 403 4.45 11.87 -10.60
N ILE A 404 3.77 12.32 -11.67
CA ILE A 404 2.52 11.68 -12.12
C ILE A 404 2.82 10.36 -12.83
N ALA A 405 3.84 10.33 -13.72
CA ALA A 405 4.27 9.10 -14.37
C ALA A 405 4.65 8.01 -13.34
N ARG A 406 5.35 8.37 -12.25
CA ARG A 406 5.64 7.42 -11.16
C ARG A 406 4.37 6.95 -10.44
N ARG A 407 3.46 7.85 -10.14
CA ARG A 407 2.22 7.50 -9.43
C ARG A 407 1.38 6.49 -10.19
N THR A 408 1.31 6.59 -11.51
CA THR A 408 0.54 5.64 -12.30
C THR A 408 1.09 4.20 -12.24
N GLY A 409 2.33 4.00 -11.79
CA GLY A 409 2.92 2.67 -11.59
C GLY A 409 2.25 1.82 -10.50
N LEU A 410 1.35 2.38 -9.67
CA LEU A 410 0.48 1.62 -8.75
C LEU A 410 -0.94 1.39 -9.32
N PHE A 411 -1.20 1.75 -10.57
CA PHE A 411 -2.49 1.50 -11.22
C PHE A 411 -2.37 0.25 -12.09
N TRP A 412 -3.35 -0.62 -12.00
CA TRP A 412 -3.37 -1.85 -12.78
C TRP A 412 -3.28 -1.58 -14.29
N GLY A 413 -2.36 -2.26 -14.97
CA GLY A 413 -2.22 -2.21 -16.43
C GLY A 413 -1.74 -0.87 -16.99
N VAL A 414 -1.25 0.08 -16.16
CA VAL A 414 -0.82 1.41 -16.60
C VAL A 414 0.69 1.52 -16.63
N THR A 415 1.19 2.02 -17.76
CA THR A 415 2.58 2.48 -17.91
C THR A 415 2.60 4.00 -18.02
N GLY A 416 3.24 4.66 -17.03
CA GLY A 416 3.42 6.12 -17.04
C GLY A 416 4.63 6.52 -17.87
N VAL A 417 4.47 7.53 -18.73
CA VAL A 417 5.56 8.07 -19.58
C VAL A 417 5.56 9.59 -19.60
N LEU A 418 6.72 10.19 -19.79
CA LEU A 418 6.84 11.62 -20.02
C LEU A 418 6.65 11.95 -21.50
N ILE A 419 5.87 12.99 -21.75
CA ILE A 419 5.74 13.60 -23.07
C ILE A 419 6.06 15.11 -22.93
N ASP A 420 6.64 15.68 -23.96
CA ASP A 420 6.87 17.11 -24.01
C ASP A 420 5.56 17.89 -23.93
N LYS A 421 5.67 19.16 -23.54
CA LYS A 421 4.52 20.03 -23.29
C LYS A 421 3.55 20.04 -24.45
N ALA A 422 2.27 19.82 -24.16
CA ALA A 422 1.19 19.81 -25.12
C ALA A 422 1.06 21.17 -25.84
N GLY A 423 0.85 21.11 -27.15
CA GLY A 423 0.53 22.25 -28.01
C GLY A 423 -0.97 22.36 -28.30
N GLY A 424 -1.34 22.64 -29.55
CA GLY A 424 -2.73 22.51 -30.01
C GLY A 424 -3.20 21.04 -30.06
N THR A 425 -4.52 20.82 -30.12
CA THR A 425 -5.11 19.47 -30.02
C THR A 425 -4.56 18.49 -31.06
N ASP A 426 -4.63 18.87 -32.34
CA ASP A 426 -4.22 18.00 -33.43
C ASP A 426 -2.71 17.73 -33.41
N PHE A 427 -1.91 18.76 -33.10
CA PHE A 427 -0.48 18.62 -32.87
C PHE A 427 -0.16 17.64 -31.73
N THR A 428 -0.90 17.73 -30.65
CA THR A 428 -0.67 16.86 -29.48
C THR A 428 -1.05 15.41 -29.77
N VAL A 429 -2.17 15.15 -30.47
CA VAL A 429 -2.55 13.80 -30.87
C VAL A 429 -1.50 13.19 -31.79
N GLU A 430 -1.04 13.95 -32.79
CA GLU A 430 0.01 13.46 -33.70
C GLU A 430 1.34 13.23 -32.95
N HIS A 431 1.71 14.11 -32.04
CA HIS A 431 2.89 13.92 -31.20
C HIS A 431 2.78 12.66 -30.30
N MET A 432 1.62 12.40 -29.72
CA MET A 432 1.35 11.17 -28.96
C MET A 432 1.55 9.92 -29.84
N LYS A 433 1.01 9.91 -31.08
CA LYS A 433 1.17 8.80 -32.01
C LYS A 433 2.64 8.54 -32.37
N GLN A 434 3.38 9.60 -32.69
CA GLN A 434 4.82 9.50 -32.99
C GLN A 434 5.63 8.98 -31.80
N PHE A 435 5.30 9.43 -30.59
CA PHE A 435 5.91 8.94 -29.36
C PHE A 435 5.62 7.43 -29.17
N LEU A 436 4.36 7.01 -29.30
CA LEU A 436 3.96 5.61 -29.14
C LEU A 436 4.70 4.68 -30.09
N LYS A 437 4.89 5.13 -31.36
CA LYS A 437 5.67 4.41 -32.37
C LYS A 437 7.15 4.38 -32.01
N LYS A 438 7.74 5.54 -31.71
CA LYS A 438 9.18 5.68 -31.41
C LYS A 438 9.61 4.83 -30.23
N GLU A 439 8.82 4.84 -29.16
CA GLU A 439 9.07 4.06 -27.94
C GLU A 439 8.59 2.60 -28.05
N GLN A 440 8.13 2.18 -29.25
CA GLN A 440 7.71 0.81 -29.56
C GLN A 440 6.57 0.26 -28.68
N PHE A 441 5.69 1.14 -28.18
CA PHE A 441 4.48 0.70 -27.47
C PHE A 441 3.50 0.03 -28.42
N PHE A 442 3.38 0.55 -29.64
CA PHE A 442 2.53 0.02 -30.69
C PHE A 442 3.23 0.06 -32.05
N LYS A 443 2.81 -0.84 -32.94
CA LYS A 443 3.37 -0.97 -34.30
C LYS A 443 2.66 -0.05 -35.27
N THR A 444 3.35 0.29 -36.37
CA THR A 444 2.73 0.97 -37.53
C THR A 444 1.50 0.22 -38.02
N GLY A 445 0.41 0.92 -38.20
CA GLY A 445 -0.88 0.36 -38.66
C GLY A 445 -1.81 -0.10 -37.53
N GLU A 446 -1.33 -0.27 -36.29
CA GLU A 446 -2.20 -0.60 -35.15
C GLU A 446 -3.09 0.58 -34.78
N SER A 447 -4.34 0.29 -34.42
CA SER A 447 -5.31 1.29 -33.95
C SER A 447 -5.25 1.41 -32.42
N VAL A 448 -5.27 2.64 -31.92
CA VAL A 448 -5.26 2.95 -30.48
C VAL A 448 -6.34 3.95 -30.13
N VAL A 449 -6.90 3.83 -28.93
CA VAL A 449 -7.79 4.84 -28.35
C VAL A 449 -6.95 5.92 -27.69
N ILE A 450 -7.15 7.18 -28.06
CA ILE A 450 -6.50 8.33 -27.43
C ILE A 450 -7.55 9.16 -26.69
N THR A 451 -7.26 9.52 -25.42
CA THR A 451 -8.12 10.39 -24.62
C THR A 451 -7.36 11.63 -24.16
N ILE A 452 -7.99 12.81 -24.30
CA ILE A 452 -7.42 14.10 -23.93
C ILE A 452 -8.48 15.06 -23.36
N GLY A 453 -8.04 16.10 -22.67
CA GLY A 453 -8.89 17.21 -22.21
C GLY A 453 -8.83 18.40 -23.17
N ARG A 454 -9.95 18.87 -23.70
CA ARG A 454 -10.04 20.06 -24.59
C ARG A 454 -10.74 21.21 -23.87
N PRO A 455 -10.28 22.47 -24.04
CA PRO A 455 -9.03 22.88 -24.71
C PRO A 455 -7.79 22.54 -23.85
N LEU A 456 -6.73 22.04 -24.49
CA LEU A 456 -5.48 21.67 -23.81
C LEU A 456 -4.81 22.85 -23.08
N VAL A 457 -4.85 24.05 -23.68
CA VAL A 457 -4.28 25.27 -23.10
C VAL A 457 -4.90 25.62 -21.74
N ALA A 458 -6.18 25.28 -21.55
CA ALA A 458 -6.90 25.51 -20.29
C ALA A 458 -6.71 24.38 -19.27
N ARG A 459 -5.89 23.34 -19.59
CA ARG A 459 -5.71 22.14 -18.76
C ARG A 459 -7.05 21.50 -18.36
N SER A 460 -7.97 21.45 -19.33
CA SER A 460 -9.32 20.92 -19.12
C SER A 460 -9.31 19.45 -18.73
N ARG A 461 -10.31 19.02 -17.95
CA ARG A 461 -10.54 17.60 -17.67
C ARG A 461 -10.78 16.83 -18.97
N THR A 462 -10.47 15.55 -18.98
CA THR A 462 -10.67 14.67 -20.14
C THR A 462 -12.12 14.68 -20.59
N ASN A 463 -12.34 15.10 -21.81
CA ASN A 463 -13.68 15.26 -22.43
C ASN A 463 -13.70 14.89 -23.91
N MET A 464 -12.60 14.37 -24.46
CA MET A 464 -12.47 13.92 -25.84
C MET A 464 -11.85 12.53 -25.88
N LEU A 465 -12.36 11.72 -26.81
CA LEU A 465 -11.84 10.42 -27.19
C LEU A 465 -11.77 10.36 -28.72
N THR A 466 -10.71 9.78 -29.26
CA THR A 466 -10.55 9.47 -30.70
C THR A 466 -9.91 8.10 -30.87
N ILE A 467 -10.16 7.47 -32.02
CA ILE A 467 -9.45 6.25 -32.44
C ILE A 467 -8.47 6.68 -33.53
N GLU A 468 -7.21 6.38 -33.32
CA GLU A 468 -6.11 6.79 -34.19
C GLU A 468 -5.28 5.59 -34.64
N GLN A 469 -4.79 5.63 -35.87
CA GLN A 469 -3.85 4.67 -36.39
C GLN A 469 -2.43 5.15 -36.17
N ILE A 470 -1.56 4.26 -35.69
CA ILE A 470 -0.13 4.54 -35.51
C ILE A 470 0.54 4.66 -36.89
N PRO A 471 1.22 5.77 -37.17
CA PRO A 471 1.74 6.10 -38.49
C PRO A 471 2.85 5.18 -38.99
#